data_1c63c26835ac2d3bb623c79fbd57cf55
#
_entry.id   1c63c26835ac2d3bb623c79fbd57cf55
#
_cell.length_a   1.000
_cell.length_b   1.000
_cell.length_c   1.000
_cell.angle_alpha   90.00
_cell.angle_beta   90.00
_cell.angle_gamma   90.00
#
_symmetry.space_group_name_H-M   'P 1'
#
loop_
_entity.id
_entity.type
_entity.pdbx_description
1 polymer ?
#
loop_
_entity_poly.entity_id
_entity_poly.type
_entity_poly.pdbx_seq_one_letter_code
_entity_poly.pdbx_strand_id
1 'polypeptide(L)'
;MASDIFGKTDCFLPVVTKQYSFIIPTRDIILIEKSEGRVRIVTEKEDIFTYQSMKQLAGILESREDFDICHSYLIINFSHVLRMQNGYIRFDNKESRYLGERNFSKTRKKFNEYILTKAIRLRR
;
A
#
# COMPACT_ATOMS: atom_id res chain seq x y z
N MET A 1 -5.40 13.15 23.37
CA MET A 1 -6.15 11.95 22.99
C MET A 1 -5.36 11.15 21.97
N ALA A 2 -5.49 9.84 22.03
CA ALA A 2 -4.74 8.97 21.12
C ALA A 2 -4.99 9.31 19.66
N SER A 3 -6.22 9.68 19.31
CA SER A 3 -6.59 10.06 17.95
C SER A 3 -5.84 11.30 17.44
N ASP A 4 -5.38 12.15 18.35
CA ASP A 4 -4.69 13.38 17.97
C ASP A 4 -3.25 13.11 17.57
N ILE A 5 -2.64 12.06 18.13
CA ILE A 5 -1.27 11.67 17.80
C ILE A 5 -1.18 11.20 16.34
N PHE A 6 -2.19 10.47 15.89
CA PHE A 6 -2.19 9.87 14.56
C PHE A 6 -2.91 10.74 13.51
N GLY A 7 -3.70 11.73 13.94
CA GLY A 7 -4.49 12.53 13.03
C GLY A 7 -5.66 11.77 12.43
N LYS A 8 -6.56 12.47 11.76
CA LYS A 8 -7.74 11.86 11.14
C LYS A 8 -7.40 11.14 9.84
N THR A 9 -6.42 11.64 9.11
CA THR A 9 -6.02 11.10 7.81
C THR A 9 -4.80 10.22 7.90
N ASP A 10 -4.05 10.32 9.01
CA ASP A 10 -2.87 9.51 9.22
C ASP A 10 -3.22 8.26 9.99
N CYS A 11 -2.72 7.14 9.50
CA CYS A 11 -2.76 5.87 10.20
C CYS A 11 -1.36 5.33 10.30
N PHE A 12 -1.20 4.39 11.20
CA PHE A 12 0.09 3.75 11.42
C PHE A 12 -0.08 2.24 11.34
N LEU A 13 0.89 1.60 10.72
CA LEU A 13 0.95 0.14 10.66
C LEU A 13 1.91 -0.35 11.73
N PRO A 14 1.46 -1.19 12.67
CA PRO A 14 2.40 -1.81 13.60
C PRO A 14 3.22 -2.87 12.86
N VAL A 15 4.52 -2.86 13.08
CA VAL A 15 5.46 -3.75 12.40
C VAL A 15 6.30 -4.49 13.42
N VAL A 16 6.38 -5.80 13.25
CA VAL A 16 7.20 -6.67 14.11
C VAL A 16 8.21 -7.39 13.23
N THR A 17 9.47 -7.16 13.50
CA THR A 17 10.57 -7.84 12.83
C THR A 17 11.28 -8.74 13.84
N LYS A 18 12.31 -9.43 13.38
CA LYS A 18 13.12 -10.28 14.26
C LYS A 18 13.75 -9.50 15.41
N GLN A 19 14.05 -8.21 15.19
CA GLN A 19 14.81 -7.41 16.15
C GLN A 19 14.04 -6.22 16.71
N TYR A 20 12.99 -5.76 16.01
CA TYR A 20 12.31 -4.52 16.35
C TYR A 20 10.81 -4.66 16.36
N SER A 21 10.18 -3.83 17.18
CA SER A 21 8.74 -3.59 17.11
C SER A 21 8.57 -2.08 17.02
N PHE A 22 7.87 -1.62 16.00
CA PHE A 22 7.68 -0.18 15.78
C PHE A 22 6.44 0.07 14.95
N ILE A 23 6.14 1.33 14.71
CA ILE A 23 5.02 1.72 13.87
C ILE A 23 5.51 2.53 12.67
N ILE A 24 4.83 2.36 11.53
CA ILE A 24 5.15 3.10 10.30
C ILE A 24 3.92 3.90 9.91
N PRO A 25 4.06 5.20 9.60
CA PRO A 25 2.94 5.93 9.00
C PRO A 25 2.53 5.25 7.70
N THR A 26 1.26 4.98 7.52
CA THR A 26 0.81 4.26 6.32
C THR A 26 1.15 5.02 5.03
N ARG A 27 1.22 6.35 5.09
CA ARG A 27 1.59 7.15 3.92
C ARG A 27 3.01 6.87 3.43
N ASP A 28 3.88 6.35 4.28
CA ASP A 28 5.27 6.03 3.90
C ASP A 28 5.39 4.68 3.20
N ILE A 29 4.36 3.86 3.27
CA ILE A 29 4.36 2.53 2.65
C ILE A 29 4.02 2.65 1.18
N ILE A 30 4.87 2.10 0.34
CA ILE A 30 4.67 2.09 -1.11
C ILE A 30 3.92 0.84 -1.53
N LEU A 31 4.42 -0.31 -1.11
CA LEU A 31 3.79 -1.59 -1.35
C LEU A 31 4.23 -2.61 -0.31
N ILE A 32 3.47 -3.69 -0.20
CA ILE A 32 3.79 -4.83 0.65
C ILE A 32 3.67 -6.06 -0.23
N GLU A 33 4.69 -6.89 -0.23
CA GLU A 33 4.67 -8.10 -1.06
C GLU A 33 5.29 -9.29 -0.35
N LYS A 34 4.81 -10.47 -0.73
CA LYS A 34 5.40 -11.71 -0.26
C LYS A 34 6.18 -12.33 -1.42
N SER A 35 7.46 -12.59 -1.20
CA SER A 35 8.34 -13.20 -2.17
C SER A 35 9.28 -14.15 -1.44
N GLU A 36 9.44 -15.36 -1.98
CA GLU A 36 10.33 -16.37 -1.42
C GLU A 36 10.03 -16.65 0.05
N GLY A 37 8.74 -16.70 0.39
CA GLY A 37 8.30 -17.02 1.76
C GLY A 37 8.46 -15.88 2.75
N ARG A 38 8.88 -14.70 2.32
CA ARG A 38 9.11 -13.54 3.18
C ARG A 38 8.18 -12.39 2.82
N VAL A 39 7.65 -11.73 3.84
CA VAL A 39 6.80 -10.55 3.66
C VAL A 39 7.67 -9.31 3.80
N ARG A 40 7.66 -8.48 2.77
CA ARG A 40 8.47 -7.27 2.68
C ARG A 40 7.58 -6.04 2.59
N ILE A 41 7.81 -5.08 3.47
CA ILE A 41 7.16 -3.78 3.45
C ILE A 41 8.14 -2.80 2.81
N VAL A 42 7.79 -2.27 1.65
CA VAL A 42 8.63 -1.31 0.93
C VAL A 42 8.17 0.09 1.29
N THR A 43 9.08 0.86 1.86
CA THR A 43 8.81 2.26 2.22
C THR A 43 9.69 3.19 1.39
N GLU A 44 9.47 4.48 1.53
CA GLU A 44 10.30 5.48 0.84
C GLU A 44 11.77 5.40 1.25
N LYS A 45 12.04 4.94 2.45
CA LYS A 45 13.39 4.94 3.03
C LYS A 45 14.07 3.59 3.01
N GLU A 46 13.30 2.51 3.21
CA GLU A 46 13.89 1.20 3.40
C GLU A 46 12.88 0.09 3.12
N ASP A 47 13.40 -1.11 2.97
CA ASP A 47 12.61 -2.33 2.90
C ASP A 47 12.66 -3.00 4.26
N ILE A 48 11.51 -3.44 4.74
CA ILE A 48 11.39 -4.05 6.05
C ILE A 48 10.81 -5.44 5.90
N PHE A 49 11.50 -6.45 6.43
CA PHE A 49 10.97 -7.82 6.46
C PHE A 49 10.28 -8.03 7.79
N THR A 50 9.03 -8.43 7.74
CA THR A 50 8.21 -8.62 8.94
C THR A 50 7.81 -10.08 9.12
N TYR A 51 7.50 -10.43 10.37
CA TYR A 51 6.93 -11.74 10.70
C TYR A 51 5.42 -11.80 10.44
N GLN A 52 4.80 -10.65 10.25
CA GLN A 52 3.36 -10.59 10.03
C GLN A 52 3.02 -11.20 8.67
N SER A 53 1.88 -11.88 8.60
CA SER A 53 1.43 -12.47 7.34
C SER A 53 0.78 -11.41 6.45
N MET A 54 0.71 -11.69 5.15
CA MET A 54 -0.02 -10.83 4.22
C MET A 54 -1.49 -10.69 4.65
N LYS A 55 -2.08 -11.76 5.15
CA LYS A 55 -3.47 -11.75 5.62
C LYS A 55 -3.67 -10.80 6.79
N GLN A 56 -2.75 -10.80 7.76
CA GLN A 56 -2.80 -9.90 8.90
C GLN A 56 -2.68 -8.44 8.45
N LEU A 57 -1.74 -8.16 7.56
CA LEU A 57 -1.53 -6.80 7.06
C LEU A 57 -2.71 -6.34 6.20
N ALA A 58 -3.24 -7.21 5.37
CA ALA A 58 -4.43 -6.92 4.58
C ALA A 58 -5.62 -6.58 5.47
N GLY A 59 -5.81 -7.32 6.55
CA GLY A 59 -6.89 -7.06 7.51
C GLY A 59 -6.82 -5.66 8.12
N ILE A 60 -5.61 -5.16 8.34
CA ILE A 60 -5.42 -3.80 8.88
C ILE A 60 -5.68 -2.74 7.81
N LEU A 61 -5.24 -3.00 6.58
CA LEU A 61 -5.22 -1.98 5.52
C LEU A 61 -6.45 -1.98 4.62
N GLU A 62 -7.25 -3.04 4.62
CA GLU A 62 -8.35 -3.18 3.65
C GLU A 62 -9.44 -2.11 3.78
N SER A 63 -9.60 -1.52 4.95
CA SER A 63 -10.60 -0.46 5.17
C SER A 63 -10.14 0.91 4.68
N ARG A 64 -8.88 1.04 4.29
CA ARG A 64 -8.35 2.31 3.85
C ARG A 64 -8.51 2.48 2.35
N GLU A 65 -9.01 3.64 1.93
CA GLU A 65 -9.26 3.91 0.51
C GLU A 65 -7.99 4.03 -0.33
N ASP A 66 -6.86 4.36 0.31
CA ASP A 66 -5.59 4.51 -0.40
C ASP A 66 -4.84 3.19 -0.62
N PHE A 67 -5.30 2.10 0.00
CA PHE A 67 -4.66 0.80 -0.18
C PHE A 67 -5.55 -0.14 -0.97
N ASP A 68 -4.93 -0.97 -1.81
CA ASP A 68 -5.60 -2.02 -2.54
C ASP A 68 -4.86 -3.34 -2.37
N ILE A 69 -5.63 -4.38 -2.06
CA ILE A 69 -5.11 -5.73 -2.00
C ILE A 69 -5.29 -6.32 -3.40
N CYS A 70 -4.24 -6.22 -4.21
CA CYS A 70 -4.28 -6.65 -5.61
C CYS A 70 -4.48 -8.15 -5.73
N HIS A 71 -3.78 -8.89 -4.91
CA HIS A 71 -3.91 -10.34 -4.78
C HIS A 71 -3.20 -10.78 -3.50
N SER A 72 -3.17 -12.10 -3.25
CA SER A 72 -2.65 -12.68 -2.00
C SER A 72 -1.23 -12.26 -1.64
N TYR A 73 -0.42 -11.87 -2.63
CA TYR A 73 0.99 -11.57 -2.43
C TYR A 73 1.36 -10.11 -2.67
N LEU A 74 0.37 -9.24 -2.93
CA LEU A 74 0.66 -7.84 -3.22
C LEU A 74 -0.42 -6.89 -2.71
N ILE A 75 0.00 -5.95 -1.86
CA ILE A 75 -0.81 -4.83 -1.39
C ILE A 75 -0.10 -3.57 -1.87
N ILE A 76 -0.83 -2.61 -2.43
CA ILE A 76 -0.24 -1.37 -2.92
C ILE A 76 -0.89 -0.15 -2.28
N ASN A 77 -0.14 0.94 -2.25
CA ASN A 77 -0.63 2.23 -1.80
C ASN A 77 -0.84 3.11 -3.04
N PHE A 78 -2.10 3.42 -3.33
CA PHE A 78 -2.44 4.26 -4.48
C PHE A 78 -1.79 5.62 -4.47
N SER A 79 -1.51 6.17 -3.27
CA SER A 79 -0.88 7.49 -3.18
C SER A 79 0.55 7.52 -3.72
N HIS A 80 1.18 6.36 -3.89
CA HIS A 80 2.51 6.23 -4.46
C HIS A 80 2.52 5.70 -5.88
N VAL A 81 1.34 5.51 -6.49
CA VAL A 81 1.23 5.02 -7.87
C VAL A 81 1.30 6.20 -8.82
N LEU A 82 2.25 6.18 -9.74
CA LEU A 82 2.38 7.18 -10.80
C LEU A 82 1.59 6.83 -12.05
N ARG A 83 1.56 5.55 -12.39
CA ARG A 83 0.95 5.12 -13.65
C ARG A 83 0.54 3.66 -13.59
N MET A 84 -0.60 3.38 -14.21
CA MET A 84 -1.04 2.01 -14.47
C MET A 84 -1.25 1.86 -15.97
N GLN A 85 -0.49 0.97 -16.60
CA GLN A 85 -0.51 0.81 -18.05
C GLN A 85 -0.05 -0.58 -18.45
N ASN A 86 -0.78 -1.20 -19.38
CA ASN A 86 -0.39 -2.48 -19.98
C ASN A 86 -0.09 -3.60 -18.99
N GLY A 87 -0.88 -3.67 -17.92
CA GLY A 87 -0.71 -4.69 -16.88
C GLY A 87 0.30 -4.34 -15.80
N TYR A 88 0.99 -3.22 -15.94
CA TYR A 88 2.02 -2.78 -15.00
C TYR A 88 1.55 -1.63 -14.13
N ILE A 89 2.03 -1.63 -12.89
CA ILE A 89 1.90 -0.50 -11.97
C ILE A 89 3.30 0.07 -11.78
N ARG A 90 3.42 1.37 -11.96
CA ARG A 90 4.67 2.08 -11.71
C ARG A 90 4.52 2.97 -10.49
N PHE A 91 5.48 2.86 -9.57
CA PHE A 91 5.49 3.60 -8.32
C PHE A 91 6.47 4.77 -8.36
N ASP A 92 6.30 5.70 -7.44
CA ASP A 92 7.14 6.90 -7.37
C ASP A 92 8.57 6.63 -6.88
N ASN A 93 8.84 5.43 -6.37
CA ASN A 93 10.19 5.01 -6.01
C ASN A 93 10.91 4.28 -7.17
N LYS A 94 10.35 4.34 -8.39
CA LYS A 94 10.86 3.70 -9.61
C LYS A 94 10.62 2.21 -9.69
N GLU A 95 10.03 1.60 -8.68
CA GLU A 95 9.66 0.19 -8.77
C GLU A 95 8.42 0.01 -9.65
N SER A 96 8.31 -1.16 -10.26
CA SER A 96 7.16 -1.55 -11.07
C SER A 96 6.73 -2.96 -10.71
N ARG A 97 5.44 -3.23 -10.89
CA ARG A 97 4.92 -4.58 -10.67
C ARG A 97 3.94 -4.94 -11.79
N TYR A 98 4.05 -6.14 -12.29
CA TYR A 98 3.12 -6.67 -13.26
C TYR A 98 2.00 -7.43 -12.54
N LEU A 99 0.74 -7.11 -12.86
CA LEU A 99 -0.39 -7.74 -12.20
C LEU A 99 -1.06 -8.86 -12.99
N GLY A 100 -0.87 -8.89 -14.30
CA GLY A 100 -1.68 -9.76 -15.15
C GLY A 100 -3.04 -9.11 -15.44
N GLU A 101 -3.70 -9.56 -16.48
CA GLU A 101 -4.90 -8.90 -17.00
C GLU A 101 -6.03 -8.73 -15.99
N ARG A 102 -6.40 -9.83 -15.34
CA ARG A 102 -7.55 -9.84 -14.43
C ARG A 102 -7.34 -8.91 -13.23
N ASN A 103 -6.22 -9.06 -12.55
CA ASN A 103 -5.92 -8.25 -11.38
C ASN A 103 -5.70 -6.80 -11.77
N PHE A 104 -5.06 -6.56 -12.90
CA PHE A 104 -4.82 -5.22 -13.40
C PHE A 104 -6.13 -4.46 -13.65
N SER A 105 -7.08 -5.07 -14.35
CA SER A 105 -8.36 -4.43 -14.65
C SER A 105 -9.12 -4.06 -13.38
N LYS A 106 -9.14 -4.97 -12.42
CA LYS A 106 -9.81 -4.76 -11.15
C LYS A 106 -9.16 -3.62 -10.36
N THR A 107 -7.85 -3.66 -10.23
CA THR A 107 -7.09 -2.66 -9.47
C THR A 107 -7.15 -1.29 -10.15
N ARG A 108 -7.05 -1.26 -11.48
CA ARG A 108 -7.11 -0.01 -12.23
C ARG A 108 -8.46 0.69 -12.07
N LYS A 109 -9.54 -0.07 -12.02
CA LYS A 109 -10.87 0.50 -11.78
C LYS A 109 -10.91 1.22 -10.43
N LYS A 110 -10.40 0.60 -9.40
CA LYS A 110 -10.32 1.21 -8.07
C LYS A 110 -9.39 2.41 -8.04
N PHE A 111 -8.27 2.32 -8.73
CA PHE A 111 -7.33 3.44 -8.83
C PHE A 111 -7.96 4.64 -9.52
N ASN A 112 -8.72 4.41 -10.60
CA ASN A 112 -9.42 5.48 -11.31
C ASN A 112 -10.39 6.20 -10.37
N GLU A 113 -11.15 5.45 -9.58
CA GLU A 113 -12.06 6.04 -8.59
C GLU A 113 -11.30 6.86 -7.56
N TYR A 114 -10.18 6.34 -7.09
CA TYR A 114 -9.34 7.01 -6.11
C TYR A 114 -8.80 8.36 -6.62
N ILE A 115 -8.17 8.37 -7.81
CA ILE A 115 -7.57 9.61 -8.34
C ILE A 115 -8.63 10.64 -8.71
N LEU A 116 -9.79 10.22 -9.21
CA LEU A 116 -10.86 11.14 -9.56
C LEU A 116 -11.45 11.77 -8.30
N THR A 117 -11.60 11.01 -7.23
CA THR A 117 -12.06 11.54 -5.94
C THR A 117 -11.07 12.55 -5.39
N LYS A 118 -9.77 12.27 -5.46
CA LYS A 118 -8.74 13.21 -5.00
C LYS A 118 -8.73 14.48 -5.83
N ALA A 119 -8.87 14.38 -7.14
CA ALA A 119 -8.90 15.54 -8.02
C ALA A 119 -10.08 16.47 -7.68
N ILE A 120 -11.24 15.90 -7.41
CA ILE A 120 -12.42 16.67 -7.01
C ILE A 120 -12.16 17.40 -5.69
N ARG A 121 -11.57 16.72 -4.72
CA ARG A 121 -11.24 17.33 -3.42
C ARG A 121 -10.25 18.48 -3.56
N LEU A 122 -9.28 18.35 -4.44
CA LEU A 122 -8.27 19.40 -4.65
C LEU A 122 -8.82 20.63 -5.33
N ARG A 123 -9.94 20.53 -6.03
CA ARG A 123 -10.57 21.66 -6.69
C ARG A 123 -11.29 22.60 -5.74
N ARG A 124 -11.54 22.16 -4.56
CA ARG A 124 -12.19 22.99 -3.55
C ARG A 124 -11.20 23.97 -2.87
#